data_ae8e965479bc2b1de7d66ef2615c02ce
#
_entry.id   ae8e965479bc2b1de7d66ef2615c02ce
#
_cell.length_a   1.000
_cell.length_b   1.000
_cell.length_c   1.000
_cell.angle_alpha   90.00
_cell.angle_beta   90.00
_cell.angle_gamma   90.00
#
_symmetry.space_group_name_H-M   'P 1'
#
loop_
_entity.id
_entity.type
_entity.pdbx_description
1 polymer ?
#
loop_
_entity_poly.entity_id
_entity_poly.type
_entity_poly.pdbx_seq_one_letter_code
_entity_poly.pdbx_strand_id
1 'polypeptide(L)'
;MYTRIMEVDPWVIKSTTLDKTHKRLQESLTSLGNGYMGARGSFEERYSADSHLGTYIAGVWFPDKTRVGWWKNGYPKYFGKAINAVNFGKVAIFVDNQEVDLAENEVSGFSVALDMQTGVLRRTFTVFGVQFCLTKFFSVAQKELALMRWDVVSAD
;
A
#
# COMPACT_ATOMS: atom_id res chain seq x y z
N MET A 1 -7.79 -2.54 -25.58
CA MET A 1 -6.88 -3.63 -25.20
C MET A 1 -6.47 -3.39 -23.76
N TYR A 2 -6.76 -4.29 -22.82
CA TYR A 2 -6.35 -4.10 -21.42
C TYR A 2 -4.87 -4.45 -21.29
N THR A 3 -4.07 -3.48 -20.85
CA THR A 3 -2.66 -3.71 -20.55
C THR A 3 -2.57 -4.35 -19.16
N ARG A 4 -1.91 -5.52 -19.08
CA ARG A 4 -1.68 -6.19 -17.80
C ARG A 4 -0.56 -5.45 -17.06
N ILE A 5 -0.83 -5.03 -15.82
CA ILE A 5 0.13 -4.31 -14.98
C ILE A 5 0.87 -5.20 -13.97
N MET A 6 0.43 -6.46 -13.81
CA MET A 6 1.03 -7.45 -12.90
C MET A 6 1.44 -8.70 -13.67
N GLU A 7 2.51 -9.34 -13.21
CA GLU A 7 2.96 -10.63 -13.73
C GLU A 7 1.96 -11.75 -13.39
N VAL A 8 1.94 -12.82 -14.17
CA VAL A 8 1.07 -13.98 -13.92
C VAL A 8 1.81 -14.97 -13.04
N ASP A 9 1.36 -15.11 -11.82
CA ASP A 9 1.82 -16.12 -10.88
C ASP A 9 0.64 -16.55 -10.00
N PRO A 10 0.50 -17.84 -9.65
CA PRO A 10 -0.63 -18.32 -8.85
C PRO A 10 -0.65 -17.78 -7.42
N TRP A 11 0.49 -17.38 -6.87
CA TRP A 11 0.64 -16.99 -5.47
C TRP A 11 1.31 -15.64 -5.24
N VAL A 12 1.88 -15.03 -6.27
CA VAL A 12 2.60 -13.76 -6.16
C VAL A 12 1.99 -12.70 -7.06
N ILE A 13 1.56 -11.62 -6.49
CA ILE A 13 1.18 -10.41 -7.24
C ILE A 13 2.42 -9.54 -7.37
N LYS A 14 3.00 -9.47 -8.57
CA LYS A 14 4.29 -8.82 -8.79
C LYS A 14 4.27 -7.86 -9.97
N SER A 15 5.00 -6.77 -9.85
CA SER A 15 5.34 -5.85 -10.93
C SER A 15 6.78 -5.36 -10.78
N THR A 16 7.47 -5.23 -11.89
CA THR A 16 8.84 -4.67 -11.96
C THR A 16 8.85 -3.25 -12.53
N THR A 17 7.68 -2.65 -12.66
CA THR A 17 7.52 -1.29 -13.19
C THR A 17 6.83 -0.39 -12.17
N LEU A 18 7.38 0.78 -11.95
CA LEU A 18 6.71 1.87 -11.24
C LEU A 18 5.69 2.51 -12.19
N ASP A 19 4.49 1.92 -12.25
CA ASP A 19 3.41 2.41 -13.11
C ASP A 19 2.68 3.58 -12.44
N LYS A 20 3.06 4.80 -12.81
CA LYS A 20 2.45 6.03 -12.28
C LYS A 20 1.00 6.19 -12.76
N THR A 21 0.63 5.62 -13.91
CA THR A 21 -0.71 5.74 -14.49
C THR A 21 -1.74 4.86 -13.77
N HIS A 22 -1.34 3.65 -13.37
CA HIS A 22 -2.21 2.69 -12.69
C HIS A 22 -1.85 2.52 -11.21
N LYS A 23 -1.22 3.52 -10.61
CA LYS A 23 -0.73 3.49 -9.21
C LYS A 23 -1.82 3.06 -8.22
N ARG A 24 -3.02 3.63 -8.30
CA ARG A 24 -4.14 3.28 -7.42
C ARG A 24 -4.59 1.83 -7.56
N LEU A 25 -4.52 1.25 -8.76
CA LEU A 25 -4.83 -0.15 -8.99
C LEU A 25 -3.73 -1.04 -8.39
N GLN A 26 -2.46 -0.70 -8.59
CA GLN A 26 -1.34 -1.40 -7.97
C GLN A 26 -1.47 -1.41 -6.44
N GLU A 27 -1.81 -0.27 -5.82
CA GLU A 27 -2.06 -0.16 -4.37
C GLU A 27 -3.21 -1.05 -3.90
N SER A 28 -4.28 -1.18 -4.70
CA SER A 28 -5.39 -2.08 -4.37
C SER A 28 -4.99 -3.54 -4.43
N LEU A 29 -4.26 -3.93 -5.47
CA LEU A 29 -3.85 -5.32 -5.68
C LEU A 29 -2.80 -5.79 -4.67
N THR A 30 -2.00 -4.88 -4.14
CA THR A 30 -0.95 -5.18 -3.14
C THR A 30 -1.37 -4.80 -1.71
N SER A 31 -2.67 -4.74 -1.44
CA SER A 31 -3.20 -4.50 -0.10
C SER A 31 -2.93 -5.68 0.83
N LEU A 32 -2.67 -5.37 2.10
CA LEU A 32 -2.43 -6.33 3.17
C LEU A 32 -3.43 -6.18 4.30
N GLY A 33 -3.73 -7.26 5.00
CA GLY A 33 -4.56 -7.23 6.20
C GLY A 33 -4.55 -8.55 6.94
N ASN A 34 -4.94 -8.52 8.21
CA ASN A 34 -5.02 -9.68 9.09
C ASN A 34 -6.40 -9.87 9.73
N GLY A 35 -7.42 -9.19 9.22
CA GLY A 35 -8.78 -9.22 9.76
C GLY A 35 -9.04 -8.21 10.90
N TYR A 36 -8.00 -7.68 11.55
CA TYR A 36 -8.09 -6.61 12.55
C TYR A 36 -7.63 -5.27 12.00
N MET A 37 -6.51 -5.25 11.31
CA MET A 37 -6.01 -4.07 10.60
C MET A 37 -5.67 -4.40 9.16
N GLY A 38 -5.62 -3.38 8.33
CA GLY A 38 -5.24 -3.50 6.94
C GLY A 38 -4.74 -2.18 6.38
N ALA A 39 -3.95 -2.29 5.34
CA ALA A 39 -3.49 -1.14 4.58
C ALA A 39 -3.46 -1.44 3.08
N ARG A 40 -3.70 -0.42 2.29
CA ARG A 40 -3.43 -0.47 0.86
C ARG A 40 -1.93 -0.57 0.62
N GLY A 41 -1.53 -1.07 -0.52
CA GLY A 41 -0.13 -1.13 -0.95
C GLY A 41 0.44 0.21 -1.39
N SER A 42 0.02 1.30 -0.75
CA SER A 42 0.59 2.63 -0.92
C SER A 42 2.03 2.67 -0.39
N PHE A 43 2.80 3.63 -0.88
CA PHE A 43 4.19 3.78 -0.45
C PHE A 43 4.26 4.41 0.93
N GLU A 44 5.20 3.94 1.73
CA GLU A 44 5.50 4.45 3.06
C GLU A 44 6.30 5.75 2.99
N GLU A 45 7.24 5.81 2.04
CA GLU A 45 7.99 7.02 1.69
C GLU A 45 7.13 8.00 0.89
N ARG A 46 7.68 9.18 0.64
CA ARG A 46 6.98 10.20 -0.12
C ARG A 46 6.70 9.75 -1.56
N TYR A 47 5.48 10.01 -1.98
CA TYR A 47 5.03 9.95 -3.36
C TYR A 47 4.05 11.11 -3.58
N SER A 48 4.51 12.18 -4.23
CA SER A 48 3.77 13.45 -4.36
C SER A 48 2.70 13.44 -5.46
N ALA A 49 2.69 12.42 -6.33
CA ALA A 49 1.69 12.27 -7.39
C ALA A 49 0.43 11.53 -6.90
N ASP A 50 -0.43 11.13 -7.83
CA ASP A 50 -1.71 10.50 -7.54
C ASP A 50 -1.55 9.15 -6.81
N SER A 51 -2.18 9.05 -5.65
CA SER A 51 -2.14 7.89 -4.76
C SER A 51 -3.44 7.79 -3.96
N HIS A 52 -3.80 6.60 -3.54
CA HIS A 52 -4.96 6.37 -2.69
C HIS A 52 -4.54 5.67 -1.41
N LEU A 53 -4.10 6.46 -0.45
CA LEU A 53 -3.72 5.97 0.88
C LEU A 53 -4.92 5.34 1.58
N GLY A 54 -4.68 4.26 2.30
CA GLY A 54 -5.72 3.61 3.10
C GLY A 54 -5.10 2.77 4.20
N THR A 55 -5.43 3.11 5.45
CA THR A 55 -5.11 2.34 6.65
C THR A 55 -6.40 2.17 7.43
N TYR A 56 -6.74 0.94 7.77
CA TYR A 56 -8.02 0.60 8.38
C TYR A 56 -7.80 -0.25 9.63
N ILE A 57 -8.61 0.00 10.67
CA ILE A 57 -8.60 -0.75 11.91
C ILE A 57 -10.04 -1.18 12.19
N ALA A 58 -10.24 -2.43 12.57
CA ALA A 58 -11.55 -2.97 12.91
C ALA A 58 -12.19 -2.18 14.07
N GLY A 59 -13.46 -1.86 13.93
CA GLY A 59 -14.18 -1.04 14.92
C GLY A 59 -14.02 0.47 14.73
N VAL A 60 -13.16 0.94 13.84
CA VAL A 60 -13.03 2.36 13.50
C VAL A 60 -13.92 2.66 12.29
N TRP A 61 -15.06 3.29 12.55
CA TRP A 61 -16.06 3.57 11.55
C TRP A 61 -16.88 4.81 11.91
N PHE A 62 -17.62 5.33 10.95
CA PHE A 62 -18.51 6.47 11.10
C PHE A 62 -19.91 6.09 10.63
N PRO A 63 -21.00 6.44 11.37
CA PRO A 63 -22.35 6.26 10.91
C PRO A 63 -22.68 7.30 9.82
N ASP A 64 -22.79 6.85 8.57
CA ASP A 64 -23.17 7.72 7.45
C ASP A 64 -24.63 7.49 7.07
N LYS A 65 -25.35 8.59 6.83
CA LYS A 65 -26.75 8.52 6.41
C LYS A 65 -26.86 7.91 5.03
N THR A 66 -27.76 6.96 4.87
CA THR A 66 -27.97 6.29 3.60
C THR A 66 -28.46 7.28 2.54
N ARG A 67 -27.72 7.40 1.43
CA ARG A 67 -28.03 8.26 0.29
C ARG A 67 -28.42 7.43 -0.93
N VAL A 68 -29.50 6.68 -0.84
CA VAL A 68 -29.94 5.86 -1.98
C VAL A 68 -31.08 6.60 -2.66
N GLY A 69 -31.05 6.69 -3.97
CA GLY A 69 -32.06 7.42 -4.76
C GLY A 69 -33.45 6.78 -4.74
N TRP A 70 -33.53 5.52 -4.36
CA TRP A 70 -34.78 4.79 -4.11
C TRP A 70 -34.57 3.78 -3.01
N TRP A 71 -35.62 3.53 -2.24
CA TRP A 71 -35.60 2.68 -1.06
C TRP A 71 -36.27 1.34 -1.36
N LYS A 72 -35.58 0.25 -1.07
CA LYS A 72 -36.23 -1.06 -0.87
C LYS A 72 -36.50 -1.25 0.61
N ASN A 73 -37.57 -1.99 0.93
CA ASN A 73 -37.86 -2.39 2.28
C ASN A 73 -36.64 -3.11 2.90
N GLY A 74 -36.27 -2.72 4.10
CA GLY A 74 -35.16 -3.33 4.82
C GLY A 74 -33.81 -2.59 4.73
N TYR A 75 -33.69 -1.50 3.98
CA TYR A 75 -32.47 -0.68 4.02
C TYR A 75 -32.38 0.07 5.36
N PRO A 76 -31.23 0.01 6.04
CA PRO A 76 -31.03 0.76 7.27
C PRO A 76 -30.93 2.25 6.99
N LYS A 77 -31.36 3.07 7.97
CA LYS A 77 -31.27 4.53 7.91
C LYS A 77 -29.82 5.03 7.83
N TYR A 78 -28.89 4.29 8.45
CA TYR A 78 -27.47 4.57 8.50
C TYR A 78 -26.68 3.33 8.13
N PHE A 79 -25.56 3.52 7.43
CA PHE A 79 -24.55 2.50 7.20
C PHE A 79 -23.28 2.87 7.99
N GLY A 80 -22.56 1.84 8.46
CA GLY A 80 -21.19 2.01 8.92
C GLY A 80 -20.28 2.29 7.74
N LYS A 81 -19.55 3.39 7.80
CA LYS A 81 -18.55 3.77 6.79
C LYS A 81 -17.17 3.61 7.41
N ALA A 82 -16.37 2.70 6.87
CA ALA A 82 -14.98 2.59 7.28
C ALA A 82 -14.25 3.91 6.98
N ILE A 83 -13.48 4.39 7.93
CA ILE A 83 -12.67 5.59 7.79
C ILE A 83 -11.20 5.24 7.90
N ASN A 84 -10.35 6.06 7.27
CA ASN A 84 -8.91 5.90 7.40
C ASN A 84 -8.47 6.14 8.83
N ALA A 85 -7.69 5.21 9.35
CA ALA A 85 -6.92 5.40 10.58
C ALA A 85 -5.64 6.21 10.29
N VAL A 86 -4.87 6.48 11.34
CA VAL A 86 -3.55 7.12 11.21
C VAL A 86 -2.65 6.28 10.30
N ASN A 87 -1.94 6.91 9.37
CA ASN A 87 -0.91 6.24 8.57
C ASN A 87 0.35 6.02 9.43
N PHE A 88 0.36 4.91 10.16
CA PHE A 88 1.47 4.53 11.06
C PHE A 88 2.72 4.06 10.30
N GLY A 89 2.61 3.82 9.00
CA GLY A 89 3.70 3.35 8.15
C GLY A 89 4.51 4.45 7.48
N LYS A 90 4.08 5.71 7.58
CA LYS A 90 4.73 6.80 6.86
C LYS A 90 6.14 7.06 7.37
N VAL A 91 7.11 7.10 6.44
CA VAL A 91 8.51 7.47 6.68
C VAL A 91 8.94 8.61 5.76
N ALA A 92 9.89 9.42 6.20
CA ALA A 92 10.61 10.35 5.34
C ALA A 92 12.04 9.82 5.18
N ILE A 93 12.47 9.64 3.94
CA ILE A 93 13.80 9.13 3.59
C ILE A 93 14.58 10.27 2.95
N PHE A 94 15.81 10.47 3.41
CA PHE A 94 16.72 11.45 2.84
C PHE A 94 18.04 10.78 2.48
N VAL A 95 18.58 11.11 1.30
CA VAL A 95 19.92 10.76 0.85
C VAL A 95 20.65 12.07 0.62
N ASP A 96 21.76 12.30 1.31
CA ASP A 96 22.57 13.52 1.23
C ASP A 96 21.71 14.81 1.32
N ASN A 97 20.81 14.86 2.29
CA ASN A 97 19.84 15.94 2.53
C ASN A 97 18.79 16.15 1.43
N GLN A 98 18.69 15.25 0.45
CA GLN A 98 17.64 15.27 -0.57
C GLN A 98 16.54 14.27 -0.19
N GLU A 99 15.30 14.74 -0.11
CA GLU A 99 14.16 13.87 0.20
C GLU A 99 13.86 12.94 -0.98
N VAL A 100 13.72 11.67 -0.70
CA VAL A 100 13.30 10.66 -1.68
C VAL A 100 11.80 10.79 -1.95
N ASP A 101 11.45 11.15 -3.18
CA ASP A 101 10.07 11.19 -3.69
C ASP A 101 9.97 10.36 -4.97
N LEU A 102 9.33 9.21 -4.90
CA LEU A 102 9.25 8.28 -6.03
C LEU A 102 8.39 8.80 -7.21
N ALA A 103 7.68 9.91 -7.03
CA ALA A 103 6.98 10.57 -8.12
C ALA A 103 7.90 11.47 -8.95
N GLU A 104 8.84 12.12 -8.28
CA GLU A 104 9.70 13.17 -8.87
C GLU A 104 11.11 12.69 -9.21
N ASN A 105 11.67 11.80 -8.38
CA ASN A 105 13.02 11.32 -8.59
C ASN A 105 13.08 10.26 -9.69
N GLU A 106 14.27 10.11 -10.29
CA GLU A 106 14.58 8.98 -11.14
C GLU A 106 14.67 7.70 -10.31
N VAL A 107 13.86 6.71 -10.66
CA VAL A 107 13.76 5.42 -9.95
C VAL A 107 14.23 4.31 -10.87
N SER A 108 15.22 3.55 -10.44
CA SER A 108 15.65 2.32 -11.12
C SER A 108 15.48 1.08 -10.24
N GLY A 109 15.55 -0.11 -10.82
CA GLY A 109 15.45 -1.36 -10.10
C GLY A 109 14.15 -1.54 -9.30
N PHE A 110 13.06 -0.89 -9.73
CA PHE A 110 11.77 -0.99 -9.04
C PHE A 110 11.20 -2.40 -9.14
N SER A 111 10.75 -2.92 -8.01
CA SER A 111 9.97 -4.14 -7.94
C SER A 111 9.03 -4.07 -6.74
N VAL A 112 7.81 -4.55 -6.91
CA VAL A 112 6.86 -4.79 -5.83
C VAL A 112 6.30 -6.20 -5.98
N ALA A 113 6.27 -6.96 -4.89
CA ALA A 113 5.75 -8.32 -4.85
C ALA A 113 4.98 -8.57 -3.55
N LEU A 114 3.74 -9.01 -3.67
CA LEU A 114 2.95 -9.54 -2.57
C LEU A 114 2.88 -11.05 -2.69
N ASP A 115 3.51 -11.74 -1.76
CA ASP A 115 3.38 -13.20 -1.59
C ASP A 115 2.09 -13.48 -0.80
N MET A 116 1.10 -14.06 -1.47
CA MET A 116 -0.20 -14.38 -0.88
C MET A 116 -0.17 -15.61 0.04
N GLN A 117 0.83 -16.47 -0.05
CA GLN A 117 0.97 -17.61 0.86
C GLN A 117 1.45 -17.20 2.25
N THR A 118 2.35 -16.20 2.29
CA THR A 118 2.94 -15.71 3.54
C THR A 118 2.36 -14.40 4.03
N GLY A 119 1.60 -13.69 3.16
CA GLY A 119 1.09 -12.35 3.46
C GLY A 119 2.20 -11.30 3.58
N VAL A 120 3.33 -11.50 2.90
CA VAL A 120 4.48 -10.59 2.94
C VAL A 120 4.54 -9.74 1.68
N LEU A 121 4.55 -8.43 1.84
CA LEU A 121 4.83 -7.47 0.78
C LEU A 121 6.31 -7.10 0.81
N ARG A 122 6.97 -7.21 -0.35
CA ARG A 122 8.32 -6.70 -0.57
C ARG A 122 8.32 -5.66 -1.67
N ARG A 123 9.09 -4.62 -1.49
CA ARG A 123 9.32 -3.60 -2.51
C ARG A 123 10.79 -3.20 -2.53
N THR A 124 11.36 -3.11 -3.72
CA THR A 124 12.73 -2.63 -3.93
C THR A 124 12.72 -1.47 -4.90
N PHE A 125 13.64 -0.55 -4.72
CA PHE A 125 13.88 0.55 -5.64
C PHE A 125 15.25 1.17 -5.38
N THR A 126 15.80 1.84 -6.38
CA THR A 126 17.07 2.59 -6.25
C THR A 126 16.82 4.04 -6.62
N VAL A 127 17.22 4.96 -5.75
CA VAL A 127 17.18 6.42 -5.92
C VAL A 127 18.49 7.00 -5.41
N PHE A 128 19.06 7.96 -6.14
CA PHE A 128 20.33 8.60 -5.82
C PHE A 128 21.49 7.60 -5.59
N GLY A 129 21.51 6.48 -6.32
CA GLY A 129 22.50 5.43 -6.17
C GLY A 129 22.34 4.51 -4.95
N VAL A 130 21.35 4.77 -4.10
CA VAL A 130 21.06 3.97 -2.91
C VAL A 130 19.88 3.03 -3.19
N GLN A 131 20.08 1.74 -2.94
CA GLN A 131 19.02 0.75 -3.04
C GLN A 131 18.31 0.59 -1.70
N PHE A 132 16.98 0.64 -1.76
CA PHE A 132 16.08 0.41 -0.64
C PHE A 132 15.30 -0.89 -0.85
N CYS A 133 15.14 -1.65 0.22
CA CYS A 133 14.25 -2.81 0.24
C CYS A 133 13.32 -2.72 1.45
N LEU A 134 12.02 -2.62 1.20
CA LEU A 134 10.98 -2.70 2.22
C LEU A 134 10.44 -4.12 2.27
N THR A 135 10.34 -4.68 3.48
CA THR A 135 9.53 -5.87 3.78
C THR A 135 8.48 -5.51 4.80
N LYS A 136 7.21 -5.81 4.50
CA LYS A 136 6.06 -5.47 5.35
C LYS A 136 5.09 -6.64 5.46
N PHE A 137 4.53 -6.84 6.66
CA PHE A 137 3.43 -7.78 6.90
C PHE A 137 2.61 -7.39 8.13
N PHE A 138 1.39 -7.93 8.20
CA PHE A 138 0.53 -7.83 9.38
C PHE A 138 0.49 -9.18 10.09
N SER A 139 0.76 -9.18 11.39
CA SER A 139 0.80 -10.43 12.18
C SER A 139 -0.60 -11.02 12.32
N VAL A 140 -0.73 -12.32 12.04
CA VAL A 140 -1.97 -13.07 12.32
C VAL A 140 -2.00 -13.54 13.79
N ALA A 141 -0.83 -13.82 14.36
CA ALA A 141 -0.70 -14.27 15.75
C ALA A 141 -0.97 -13.15 16.78
N GLN A 142 -0.56 -11.92 16.43
CA GLN A 142 -0.78 -10.72 17.23
C GLN A 142 -1.45 -9.68 16.34
N LYS A 143 -2.76 -9.65 16.35
CA LYS A 143 -3.57 -8.88 15.39
C LYS A 143 -3.32 -7.36 15.41
N GLU A 144 -2.84 -6.83 16.53
CA GLU A 144 -2.47 -5.42 16.70
C GLU A 144 -1.09 -5.06 16.18
N LEU A 145 -0.31 -6.05 15.67
CA LEU A 145 1.07 -5.86 15.25
C LEU A 145 1.20 -5.81 13.72
N ALA A 146 1.73 -4.71 13.22
CA ALA A 146 2.25 -4.56 11.88
C ALA A 146 3.77 -4.38 11.93
N LEU A 147 4.50 -5.05 11.05
CA LEU A 147 5.95 -4.99 11.00
C LEU A 147 6.40 -4.45 9.64
N MET A 148 7.42 -3.59 9.71
CA MET A 148 8.14 -3.09 8.55
C MET A 148 9.64 -3.19 8.82
N ARG A 149 10.37 -3.67 7.81
CA ARG A 149 11.83 -3.68 7.81
C ARG A 149 12.33 -2.96 6.56
N TRP A 150 13.22 -2.01 6.76
CA TRP A 150 13.96 -1.34 5.73
C TRP A 150 15.40 -1.84 5.71
N ASP A 151 15.81 -2.39 4.59
CA ASP A 151 17.21 -2.70 4.30
C ASP A 151 17.70 -1.64 3.29
N VAL A 152 18.84 -1.03 3.57
CA VAL A 152 19.46 0.01 2.76
C VAL A 152 20.83 -0.45 2.33
N VAL A 153 21.09 -0.44 1.04
CA VAL A 153 22.38 -0.81 0.46
C VAL A 153 22.88 0.38 -0.33
N SER A 154 23.98 0.97 0.11
CA SER A 154 24.65 1.99 -0.71
C SER A 154 25.34 1.31 -1.89
N ALA A 155 25.23 1.88 -3.07
CA ALA A 155 26.15 1.56 -4.15
C ALA A 155 27.48 2.27 -3.82
N ASP A 156 28.54 1.49 -3.58
CA ASP A 156 29.91 2.02 -3.46
C ASP A 156 30.36 2.67 -4.77
#